data_3d9a158bbfeceeb568417f14024a6def
#
_entry.id   3d9a158bbfeceeb568417f14024a6def
#
_cell.length_a   1.000
_cell.length_b   1.000
_cell.length_c   1.000
_cell.angle_alpha   90.00
_cell.angle_beta   90.00
_cell.angle_gamma   90.00
#
_symmetry.space_group_name_H-M   'P 1'
#
loop_
_entity.id
_entity.type
_entity.pdbx_description
1 polymer ?
#
loop_
_entity_poly.entity_id
_entity_poly.type
_entity_poly.pdbx_seq_one_letter_code
_entity_poly.pdbx_strand_id
1 'polypeptide(L)'
;MLAEGRLVNLGCATGHPSFVMSNSFTNQTLAQIALWETKDSREIGVEVLPKELDEEVAILHLNKIGAKLTKLTQEQADYIDVPVDGPYKPGHYRY
;
A
#
# COMPACT_ATOMS: atom_id res chain seq x y z
N MET A 1 -32.67 -0.29 1.82
CA MET A 1 -31.41 0.23 2.42
C MET A 1 -30.69 -0.93 3.08
N LEU A 2 -29.40 -1.11 2.79
CA LEU A 2 -28.61 -2.19 3.37
C LEU A 2 -28.07 -1.79 4.74
N ALA A 3 -28.01 -2.77 5.66
CA ALA A 3 -27.46 -2.63 7.01
C ALA A 3 -28.03 -1.42 7.80
N GLU A 4 -29.23 -0.96 7.46
CA GLU A 4 -29.87 0.22 8.08
C GLU A 4 -29.03 1.49 8.00
N GLY A 5 -28.25 1.63 6.92
CA GLY A 5 -27.34 2.77 6.73
C GLY A 5 -26.00 2.66 7.43
N ARG A 6 -25.70 1.52 8.06
CA ARG A 6 -24.39 1.24 8.67
C ARG A 6 -23.38 0.71 7.64
N LEU A 7 -22.15 0.46 8.06
CA LEU A 7 -21.09 -0.09 7.20
C LEU A 7 -21.50 -1.44 6.62
N VAL A 8 -21.68 -1.49 5.30
CA VAL A 8 -22.16 -2.65 4.57
C VAL A 8 -21.19 -3.84 4.65
N ASN A 9 -19.90 -3.58 4.60
CA ASN A 9 -18.88 -4.63 4.67
C ASN A 9 -18.85 -5.37 6.02
N LEU A 10 -19.38 -4.77 7.08
CA LEU A 10 -19.49 -5.40 8.38
C LEU A 10 -20.92 -5.85 8.68
N GLY A 11 -21.93 -5.08 8.27
CA GLY A 11 -23.34 -5.37 8.53
C GLY A 11 -23.95 -6.43 7.61
N CYS A 12 -23.45 -6.54 6.38
CA CYS A 12 -23.96 -7.46 5.35
C CYS A 12 -22.91 -8.45 4.85
N ALA A 13 -21.70 -8.43 5.41
CA ALA A 13 -20.60 -9.31 5.04
C ALA A 13 -19.75 -9.64 6.28
N THR A 14 -18.72 -10.45 6.10
CA THR A 14 -17.85 -10.90 7.19
C THR A 14 -16.63 -10.01 7.43
N GLY A 15 -16.49 -8.93 6.64
CA GLY A 15 -15.32 -8.07 6.70
C GLY A 15 -14.09 -8.71 6.06
N HIS A 16 -12.88 -8.20 6.40
CA HIS A 16 -11.63 -8.71 5.90
C HIS A 16 -10.88 -9.52 6.96
N PRO A 17 -10.11 -10.55 6.56
CA PRO A 17 -9.24 -11.26 7.48
C PRO A 17 -8.22 -10.34 8.16
N SER A 18 -7.80 -10.71 9.37
CA SER A 18 -6.83 -9.93 10.14
C SER A 18 -5.49 -9.72 9.42
N PHE A 19 -5.04 -10.70 8.64
CA PHE A 19 -3.83 -10.58 7.83
C PHE A 19 -3.94 -9.46 6.80
N VAL A 20 -5.08 -9.37 6.12
CA VAL A 20 -5.35 -8.30 5.15
C VAL A 20 -5.39 -6.94 5.84
N MET A 21 -6.04 -6.84 6.98
CA MET A 21 -6.10 -5.60 7.76
C MET A 21 -4.75 -5.20 8.34
N SER A 22 -3.86 -6.15 8.60
CA SER A 22 -2.49 -5.87 9.01
C SER A 22 -1.74 -5.05 7.96
N ASN A 23 -1.95 -5.30 6.67
CA ASN A 23 -1.40 -4.47 5.60
C ASN A 23 -1.87 -3.02 5.70
N SER A 24 -3.18 -2.83 5.91
CA SER A 24 -3.76 -1.50 6.04
C SER A 24 -3.21 -0.75 7.26
N PHE A 25 -3.13 -1.40 8.41
CA PHE A 25 -2.61 -0.78 9.63
C PHE A 25 -1.14 -0.44 9.52
N THR A 26 -0.34 -1.29 8.90
CA THR A 26 1.07 -1.01 8.64
C THR A 26 1.23 0.20 7.74
N ASN A 27 0.43 0.29 6.67
CA ASN A 27 0.43 1.43 5.77
C ASN A 27 0.05 2.72 6.50
N GLN A 28 -0.98 2.68 7.34
CA GLN A 28 -1.38 3.83 8.16
C GLN A 28 -0.27 4.27 9.11
N THR A 29 0.42 3.34 9.74
CA THR A 29 1.53 3.62 10.65
C THR A 29 2.70 4.27 9.92
N LEU A 30 3.11 3.72 8.78
CA LEU A 30 4.17 4.30 7.96
C LEU A 30 3.79 5.68 7.43
N ALA A 31 2.53 5.88 7.08
CA ALA A 31 2.02 7.18 6.66
C ALA A 31 2.16 8.23 7.77
N GLN A 32 1.82 7.88 8.99
CA GLN A 32 1.97 8.78 10.14
C GLN A 32 3.43 9.14 10.40
N ILE A 33 4.32 8.17 10.32
CA ILE A 33 5.76 8.40 10.47
C ILE A 33 6.28 9.34 9.38
N ALA A 34 5.92 9.08 8.12
CA ALA A 34 6.33 9.90 6.99
C ALA A 34 5.82 11.35 7.11
N LEU A 35 4.57 11.53 7.53
CA LEU A 35 3.99 12.86 7.75
C LEU A 35 4.70 13.60 8.88
N TRP A 36 5.03 12.92 9.96
CA TRP A 36 5.73 13.52 11.08
C TRP A 36 7.14 13.97 10.69
N GLU A 37 7.88 13.13 9.99
CA GLU A 37 9.25 13.44 9.55
C GLU A 37 9.31 14.60 8.56
N THR A 38 8.27 14.80 7.76
CA THR A 38 8.22 15.83 6.72
C THR A 38 7.25 16.96 7.04
N LYS A 39 6.78 17.07 8.27
CA LYS A 39 5.74 18.03 8.69
C LYS A 39 6.05 19.48 8.35
N ASP A 40 7.32 19.88 8.43
CA ASP A 40 7.75 21.27 8.22
C ASP A 40 7.81 21.65 6.74
N SER A 41 7.84 20.66 5.84
CA SER A 41 7.90 20.87 4.39
C SER A 41 6.57 20.64 3.68
N ARG A 42 5.51 20.28 4.42
CA ARG A 42 4.19 19.97 3.86
C ARG A 42 3.20 21.11 4.07
N GLU A 43 2.39 21.34 3.04
CA GLU A 43 1.24 22.24 3.12
C GLU A 43 0.01 21.48 3.62
N ILE A 44 -0.98 22.22 4.13
CA ILE A 44 -2.26 21.64 4.52
C ILE A 44 -3.00 21.17 3.25
N GLY A 45 -3.39 19.93 3.22
CA GLY A 45 -4.10 19.36 2.07
C GLY A 45 -4.11 17.84 2.10
N VAL A 46 -4.56 17.26 1.00
CA VAL A 46 -4.58 15.81 0.79
C VAL A 46 -3.46 15.45 -0.17
N GLU A 47 -2.64 14.49 0.22
CA GLU A 47 -1.52 14.02 -0.60
C GLU A 47 -1.59 12.50 -0.76
N VAL A 48 -1.10 12.01 -1.91
CA VAL A 48 -0.88 10.58 -2.14
C VAL A 48 0.56 10.25 -1.74
N LEU A 49 0.72 9.24 -0.89
CA LEU A 49 2.04 8.81 -0.42
C LEU A 49 2.87 8.18 -1.54
N PRO A 50 4.22 8.20 -1.43
CA PRO A 50 5.08 7.53 -2.39
C PRO A 50 4.78 6.03 -2.50
N LYS A 51 4.89 5.48 -3.70
CA LYS A 51 4.64 4.05 -3.95
C LYS A 51 5.65 3.14 -3.26
N GLU A 52 6.82 3.64 -2.96
CA GLU A 52 7.84 2.92 -2.18
C GLU A 52 7.31 2.47 -0.82
N LEU A 53 6.44 3.26 -0.18
CA LEU A 53 5.82 2.89 1.10
C LEU A 53 4.86 1.71 0.94
N ASP A 54 4.06 1.70 -0.11
CA ASP A 54 3.16 0.58 -0.42
C ASP A 54 3.95 -0.70 -0.66
N GLU A 55 5.05 -0.62 -1.38
CA GLU A 55 5.91 -1.76 -1.67
C GLU A 55 6.61 -2.28 -0.42
N GLU A 56 7.02 -1.39 0.48
CA GLU A 56 7.59 -1.77 1.78
C GLU A 56 6.58 -2.56 2.61
N VAL A 57 5.33 -2.13 2.66
CA VAL A 57 4.25 -2.86 3.34
C VAL A 57 4.09 -4.26 2.75
N ALA A 58 4.07 -4.36 1.43
CA ALA A 58 3.96 -5.65 0.73
C ALA A 58 5.12 -6.58 1.07
N ILE A 59 6.35 -6.09 1.03
CA ILE A 59 7.56 -6.88 1.35
C ILE A 59 7.51 -7.38 2.79
N LEU A 60 7.13 -6.56 3.75
CA LEU A 60 7.01 -6.93 5.14
C LEU A 60 6.02 -8.08 5.37
N HIS A 61 4.95 -8.13 4.58
CA HIS A 61 3.91 -9.15 4.71
C HIS A 61 4.18 -10.42 3.90
N LEU A 62 4.91 -10.33 2.78
CA LEU A 62 5.23 -11.48 1.93
C LEU A 62 6.03 -12.54 2.69
N ASN A 63 7.00 -12.13 3.50
CA ASN A 63 7.81 -13.05 4.30
C ASN A 63 6.96 -13.87 5.27
N LYS A 64 5.89 -13.31 5.78
CA LYS A 64 5.00 -13.96 6.75
C LYS A 64 4.21 -15.11 6.15
N ILE A 65 3.88 -15.04 4.88
CA ILE A 65 3.17 -16.11 4.16
C ILE A 65 4.11 -17.00 3.33
N GLY A 66 5.42 -16.82 3.47
CA GLY A 66 6.41 -17.64 2.76
C GLY A 66 6.57 -17.29 1.28
N ALA A 67 6.03 -16.15 0.85
CA ALA A 67 6.19 -15.67 -0.52
C ALA A 67 7.41 -14.76 -0.64
N LYS A 68 7.94 -14.64 -1.84
CA LYS A 68 9.05 -13.73 -2.15
C LYS A 68 8.66 -12.83 -3.29
N LEU A 69 9.07 -11.56 -3.18
CA LEU A 69 8.89 -10.62 -4.27
C LEU A 69 9.78 -11.03 -5.45
N THR A 70 9.17 -11.18 -6.63
CA THR A 70 9.91 -11.50 -7.84
C THR A 70 10.77 -10.30 -8.23
N LYS A 71 12.07 -10.55 -8.42
CA LYS A 71 12.98 -9.54 -8.95
C LYS A 71 12.96 -9.61 -10.47
N LEU A 72 12.63 -8.50 -11.11
CA LEU A 72 12.58 -8.42 -12.56
C LEU A 72 13.99 -8.49 -13.15
N THR A 73 14.12 -9.18 -14.30
CA THR A 73 15.31 -9.02 -15.13
C THR A 73 15.26 -7.67 -15.83
N GLN A 74 16.40 -7.20 -16.34
CA GLN A 74 16.43 -5.92 -17.06
C GLN A 74 15.52 -5.96 -18.29
N GLU A 75 15.45 -7.06 -19.01
CA GLU A 75 14.56 -7.24 -20.16
C GLU A 75 13.09 -7.13 -19.76
N GLN A 76 12.70 -7.77 -18.66
CA GLN A 76 11.33 -7.70 -18.15
C GLN A 76 10.98 -6.28 -17.71
N ALA A 77 11.88 -5.61 -17.00
CA ALA A 77 11.68 -4.25 -16.54
C ALA A 77 11.54 -3.27 -17.72
N ASP A 78 12.35 -3.42 -18.75
CA ASP A 78 12.28 -2.60 -19.96
C ASP A 78 10.98 -2.82 -20.72
N TYR A 79 10.53 -4.07 -20.79
CA TYR A 79 9.29 -4.42 -21.48
C TYR A 79 8.05 -3.77 -20.89
N ILE A 80 7.96 -3.71 -19.56
CA ILE A 80 6.84 -3.11 -18.85
C ILE A 80 7.09 -1.67 -18.40
N ASP A 81 8.25 -1.11 -18.77
CA ASP A 81 8.64 0.27 -18.51
C ASP A 81 8.64 0.63 -17.01
N VAL A 82 9.28 -0.21 -16.19
CA VAL A 82 9.48 0.05 -14.77
C VAL A 82 10.94 -0.20 -14.38
N PRO A 83 11.45 0.41 -13.30
CA PRO A 83 12.78 0.11 -12.76
C PRO A 83 12.85 -1.32 -12.21
N VAL A 84 14.03 -1.96 -12.31
CA VAL A 84 14.25 -3.31 -11.77
C VAL A 84 13.98 -3.37 -10.27
N ASP A 85 14.42 -2.35 -9.53
CA ASP A 85 14.29 -2.29 -8.07
C ASP A 85 13.02 -1.56 -7.60
N GLY A 86 12.15 -1.17 -8.53
CA GLY A 86 10.93 -0.44 -8.22
C GLY A 86 11.11 1.08 -8.20
N PRO A 87 10.05 1.82 -7.97
CA PRO A 87 8.69 1.36 -7.76
C PRO A 87 8.07 0.73 -9.01
N TYR A 88 7.24 -0.28 -8.82
CA TYR A 88 6.63 -1.04 -9.93
C TYR A 88 5.36 -0.40 -10.47
N LYS A 89 4.84 0.58 -9.76
CA LYS A 89 3.69 1.39 -10.18
C LYS A 89 4.12 2.83 -10.40
N PRO A 90 3.61 3.50 -11.44
CA PRO A 90 3.90 4.93 -11.60
C PRO A 90 3.34 5.75 -10.43
N GLY A 91 3.98 6.89 -10.14
CA GLY A 91 3.61 7.73 -9.00
C GLY A 91 2.18 8.25 -9.02
N HIS A 92 1.56 8.36 -10.20
CA HIS A 92 0.17 8.77 -10.35
C HIS A 92 -0.85 7.65 -10.14
N TYR A 93 -0.39 6.40 -10.01
CA TYR A 93 -1.27 5.25 -9.77
C TYR A 93 -1.70 5.23 -8.30
N ARG A 94 -3.00 5.13 -8.06
CA ARG A 94 -3.54 5.26 -6.71
C ARG A 94 -3.53 3.97 -5.88
N TYR A 95 -3.41 2.84 -6.55
CA TYR A 95 -3.54 1.54 -5.86
C TYR A 95 -2.40 0.59 -6.18
#